data_5f0a1ea135604fdd719887fd91434edf
#
_entry.id   5f0a1ea135604fdd719887fd91434edf
#
_cell.length_a   1.000
_cell.length_b   1.000
_cell.length_c   1.000
_cell.angle_alpha   90.00
_cell.angle_beta   90.00
_cell.angle_gamma   90.00
#
_symmetry.space_group_name_H-M   'P 1'
#
loop_
_entity.id
_entity.type
_entity.pdbx_description
1 polymer ?
#
loop_
_entity_poly.entity_id
_entity_poly.type
_entity_poly.pdbx_seq_one_letter_code
_entity_poly.pdbx_strand_id
1 'polypeptide(L)'
;MRALLDIAFIAAASFAFGAANFALNPRRPNLASQIGEISLSDLHKIKPPVLVVDARSAADYEMGHIKGAFNLPESQFDSRLGDFLDKWTSESSILVYCNIGKCNSSRIIAERLKKECGMQNVFVLKGDWTEWKKSEN
;
A
#
# COMPACT_ATOMS: atom_id res chain seq x y z
N MET A 1 -40.92 -18.09 -29.71
CA MET A 1 -41.17 -16.99 -28.73
C MET A 1 -40.97 -17.43 -27.27
N ARG A 2 -41.48 -18.60 -26.84
CA ARG A 2 -41.27 -19.10 -25.45
C ARG A 2 -39.79 -19.35 -25.09
N ALA A 3 -39.03 -19.98 -25.95
CA ALA A 3 -37.61 -20.30 -25.68
C ALA A 3 -36.72 -19.04 -25.45
N LEU A 4 -37.01 -17.92 -26.10
CA LEU A 4 -36.27 -16.65 -25.90
C LEU A 4 -36.61 -16.02 -24.56
N LEU A 5 -37.84 -16.16 -24.07
CA LEU A 5 -38.25 -15.68 -22.75
C LEU A 5 -37.63 -16.52 -21.65
N ASP A 6 -37.51 -17.83 -21.84
CA ASP A 6 -36.87 -18.73 -20.85
C ASP A 6 -35.38 -18.46 -20.73
N ILE A 7 -34.66 -18.19 -21.82
CA ILE A 7 -33.23 -17.83 -21.81
C ILE A 7 -33.02 -16.47 -21.11
N ALA A 8 -33.87 -15.49 -21.39
CA ALA A 8 -33.77 -14.17 -20.75
C ALA A 8 -34.02 -14.26 -19.23
N PHE A 9 -34.98 -15.10 -18.82
CA PHE A 9 -35.29 -15.31 -17.40
C PHE A 9 -34.13 -15.99 -16.65
N ILE A 10 -33.53 -17.03 -17.26
CA ILE A 10 -32.37 -17.73 -16.68
C ILE A 10 -31.16 -16.78 -16.55
N ALA A 11 -30.89 -15.95 -17.56
CA ALA A 11 -29.81 -14.99 -17.54
C ALA A 11 -30.01 -13.91 -16.45
N ALA A 12 -31.23 -13.39 -16.32
CA ALA A 12 -31.59 -12.42 -15.30
C ALA A 12 -31.50 -13.00 -13.88
N ALA A 13 -31.96 -14.23 -13.66
CA ALA A 13 -31.90 -14.93 -12.40
C ALA A 13 -30.44 -15.22 -11.98
N SER A 14 -29.59 -15.63 -12.93
CA SER A 14 -28.15 -15.89 -12.67
C SER A 14 -27.41 -14.61 -12.30
N PHE A 15 -27.72 -13.50 -12.97
CA PHE A 15 -27.11 -12.21 -12.65
C PHE A 15 -27.54 -11.69 -11.27
N ALA A 16 -28.83 -11.80 -10.94
CA ALA A 16 -29.35 -11.41 -9.63
C ALA A 16 -28.76 -12.25 -8.49
N PHE A 17 -28.62 -13.58 -8.70
CA PHE A 17 -28.02 -14.48 -7.72
C PHE A 17 -26.51 -14.21 -7.54
N GLY A 18 -25.79 -13.93 -8.62
CA GLY A 18 -24.39 -13.53 -8.59
C GLY A 18 -24.18 -12.21 -7.85
N ALA A 19 -25.02 -11.21 -8.12
CA ALA A 19 -24.96 -9.91 -7.46
C ALA A 19 -25.32 -9.99 -5.97
N ALA A 20 -26.34 -10.77 -5.60
CA ALA A 20 -26.71 -10.99 -4.21
C ALA A 20 -25.61 -11.75 -3.43
N ASN A 21 -25.02 -12.78 -4.03
CA ASN A 21 -23.94 -13.53 -3.42
C ASN A 21 -22.68 -12.67 -3.26
N PHE A 22 -22.40 -11.79 -4.23
CA PHE A 22 -21.33 -10.81 -4.14
C PHE A 22 -21.58 -9.77 -3.03
N ALA A 23 -22.83 -9.34 -2.83
CA ALA A 23 -23.20 -8.35 -1.82
C ALA A 23 -23.21 -8.92 -0.38
N LEU A 24 -23.61 -10.19 -0.23
CA LEU A 24 -23.82 -10.84 1.06
C LEU A 24 -22.64 -11.70 1.54
N ASN A 25 -21.55 -11.78 0.76
CA ASN A 25 -20.39 -12.60 1.12
C ASN A 25 -19.55 -11.90 2.21
N PRO A 26 -19.60 -12.35 3.48
CA PRO A 26 -18.77 -11.78 4.56
C PRO A 26 -17.28 -12.08 4.41
N ARG A 27 -16.91 -12.93 3.46
CA ARG A 27 -15.52 -13.29 3.14
C ARG A 27 -14.95 -12.46 1.99
N ARG A 28 -15.50 -11.29 1.70
CA ARG A 28 -14.82 -10.36 0.79
C ARG A 28 -13.43 -10.12 1.36
N PRO A 29 -12.35 -10.47 0.65
CA PRO A 29 -11.04 -10.01 1.06
C PRO A 29 -11.12 -8.48 1.10
N ASN A 30 -10.93 -7.93 2.29
CA ASN A 30 -10.84 -6.50 2.46
C ASN A 30 -9.52 -6.08 1.80
N LEU A 31 -9.57 -5.72 0.52
CA LEU A 31 -8.40 -5.31 -0.26
C LEU A 31 -7.69 -4.09 0.37
N ALA A 32 -8.39 -3.37 1.24
CA ALA A 32 -7.81 -2.30 2.03
C ALA A 32 -6.94 -2.80 3.21
N SER A 33 -7.06 -4.07 3.64
CA SER A 33 -6.42 -4.60 4.85
C SER A 33 -5.15 -5.43 4.61
N GLN A 34 -4.60 -5.46 3.40
CA GLN A 34 -3.42 -6.27 3.10
C GLN A 34 -2.14 -5.45 2.89
N ILE A 35 -2.02 -4.32 3.59
CA ILE A 35 -0.70 -3.72 3.73
C ILE A 35 -0.01 -4.43 4.88
N GLY A 36 1.04 -5.18 4.58
CA GLY A 36 1.85 -5.83 5.58
C GLY A 36 2.48 -4.79 6.51
N GLU A 37 2.26 -4.91 7.82
CA GLU A 37 3.04 -4.17 8.80
C GLU A 37 4.28 -4.99 9.15
N ILE A 38 5.43 -4.34 9.22
CA ILE A 38 6.69 -5.01 9.54
C ILE A 38 7.45 -4.24 10.63
N SER A 39 7.96 -4.96 11.62
CA SER A 39 8.79 -4.38 12.67
C SER A 39 10.26 -4.28 12.22
N LEU A 40 11.05 -3.47 12.92
CA LEU A 40 12.50 -3.36 12.66
C LEU A 40 13.20 -4.72 12.79
N SER A 41 12.81 -5.54 13.78
CA SER A 41 13.37 -6.89 13.97
C SER A 41 13.07 -7.84 12.81
N ASP A 42 12.02 -7.57 12.03
CA ASP A 42 11.55 -8.42 10.95
C ASP A 42 11.98 -7.93 9.56
N LEU A 43 12.75 -6.85 9.47
CA LEU A 43 13.21 -6.28 8.19
C LEU A 43 13.97 -7.28 7.33
N HIS A 44 14.69 -8.23 7.94
CA HIS A 44 15.38 -9.31 7.23
C HIS A 44 14.45 -10.21 6.40
N LYS A 45 13.14 -10.15 6.64
CA LYS A 45 12.10 -10.90 5.88
C LYS A 45 11.71 -10.18 4.58
N ILE A 46 12.06 -8.91 4.43
CA ILE A 46 11.79 -8.16 3.21
C ILE A 46 12.86 -8.51 2.16
N LYS A 47 12.40 -8.89 0.98
CA LYS A 47 13.29 -9.22 -0.13
C LYS A 47 13.97 -7.94 -0.67
N PRO A 48 15.31 -7.88 -0.75
CA PRO A 48 16.01 -6.76 -1.37
C PRO A 48 15.85 -6.77 -2.91
N PRO A 49 16.02 -5.62 -3.58
CA PRO A 49 16.34 -4.32 -3.02
C PRO A 49 15.15 -3.70 -2.29
N VAL A 50 15.41 -2.93 -1.23
CA VAL A 50 14.38 -2.23 -0.44
C VAL A 50 14.45 -0.73 -0.69
N LEU A 51 13.37 -0.16 -1.22
CA LEU A 51 13.18 1.28 -1.38
C LEU A 51 12.45 1.82 -0.14
N VAL A 52 13.15 2.62 0.66
CA VAL A 52 12.59 3.21 1.88
C VAL A 52 11.90 4.53 1.53
N VAL A 53 10.68 4.71 2.02
CA VAL A 53 9.84 5.88 1.75
C VAL A 53 9.45 6.57 3.05
N ASP A 54 9.77 7.85 3.15
CA ASP A 54 9.35 8.72 4.26
C ASP A 54 8.05 9.45 3.88
N ALA A 55 6.95 9.10 4.55
CA ALA A 55 5.63 9.69 4.32
C ALA A 55 5.37 10.96 5.12
N ARG A 56 6.36 11.46 5.87
CA ARG A 56 6.25 12.71 6.66
C ARG A 56 6.34 13.95 5.76
N SER A 57 6.04 15.10 6.36
CA SER A 57 6.23 16.38 5.68
C SER A 57 7.67 16.59 5.22
N ALA A 58 7.89 17.44 4.21
CA ALA A 58 9.24 17.79 3.77
C ALA A 58 10.04 18.42 4.91
N ALA A 59 9.42 19.24 5.76
CA ALA A 59 10.08 19.84 6.93
C ALA A 59 10.56 18.79 7.94
N ASP A 60 9.74 17.79 8.25
CA ASP A 60 10.14 16.68 9.14
C ASP A 60 11.25 15.82 8.53
N TYR A 61 11.21 15.61 7.22
CA TYR A 61 12.24 14.89 6.49
C TYR A 61 13.60 15.60 6.59
N GLU A 62 13.64 16.93 6.39
CA GLU A 62 14.85 17.73 6.48
C GLU A 62 15.45 17.78 7.90
N MET A 63 14.60 17.69 8.94
CA MET A 63 15.08 17.61 10.32
C MET A 63 15.78 16.27 10.64
N GLY A 64 15.61 15.27 9.80
CA GLY A 64 16.26 13.97 9.89
C GLY A 64 15.39 12.83 9.38
N HIS A 65 16.00 11.91 8.65
CA HIS A 65 15.34 10.76 8.01
C HIS A 65 16.26 9.54 7.97
N ILE A 66 15.73 8.38 7.57
CA ILE A 66 16.54 7.17 7.31
C ILE A 66 17.39 7.45 6.07
N LYS A 67 18.69 7.16 6.15
CA LYS A 67 19.63 7.39 5.05
C LYS A 67 19.16 6.71 3.76
N GLY A 68 19.09 7.49 2.67
CA GLY A 68 18.64 7.01 1.38
C GLY A 68 17.12 6.86 1.23
N ALA A 69 16.33 7.24 2.24
CA ALA A 69 14.87 7.26 2.12
C ALA A 69 14.43 8.33 1.11
N PHE A 70 13.39 7.99 0.34
CA PHE A 70 12.72 8.93 -0.56
C PHE A 70 11.54 9.58 0.18
N ASN A 71 11.52 10.93 0.22
CA ASN A 71 10.40 11.65 0.83
C ASN A 71 9.20 11.71 -0.11
N LEU A 72 8.08 11.13 0.30
CA LEU A 72 6.83 11.10 -0.45
C LEU A 72 5.66 11.45 0.47
N PRO A 73 5.49 12.74 0.86
CA PRO A 73 4.34 13.15 1.68
C PRO A 73 3.03 13.04 0.91
N GLU A 74 1.95 12.77 1.62
CA GLU A 74 0.61 12.63 1.02
C GLU A 74 0.22 13.84 0.17
N SER A 75 0.50 15.05 0.65
CA SER A 75 0.19 16.32 -0.06
C SER A 75 0.97 16.52 -1.36
N GLN A 76 2.05 15.78 -1.57
CA GLN A 76 2.91 15.87 -2.74
C GLN A 76 3.01 14.55 -3.52
N PHE A 77 2.15 13.59 -3.23
CA PHE A 77 2.20 12.26 -3.84
C PHE A 77 2.20 12.34 -5.36
N ASP A 78 1.22 13.03 -5.95
CA ASP A 78 1.05 13.07 -7.41
C ASP A 78 2.20 13.83 -8.10
N SER A 79 2.67 14.93 -7.51
CA SER A 79 3.76 15.73 -8.07
C SER A 79 5.13 15.04 -7.97
N ARG A 80 5.33 14.18 -6.98
CA ARG A 80 6.60 13.47 -6.75
C ARG A 80 6.60 12.02 -7.21
N LEU A 81 5.46 11.53 -7.70
CA LEU A 81 5.33 10.13 -8.13
C LEU A 81 6.28 9.78 -9.27
N GLY A 82 6.49 10.71 -10.22
CA GLY A 82 7.44 10.52 -11.33
C GLY A 82 8.86 10.24 -10.81
N ASP A 83 9.39 11.11 -9.96
CA ASP A 83 10.73 10.98 -9.37
C ASP A 83 10.86 9.70 -8.53
N PHE A 84 9.77 9.26 -7.91
CA PHE A 84 9.72 8.01 -7.16
C PHE A 84 9.81 6.80 -8.10
N LEU A 85 9.05 6.81 -9.20
CA LEU A 85 9.03 5.74 -10.20
C LEU A 85 10.40 5.55 -10.87
N ASP A 86 11.18 6.61 -11.05
CA ASP A 86 12.55 6.55 -11.58
C ASP A 86 13.50 5.75 -10.66
N LYS A 87 13.18 5.63 -9.38
CA LYS A 87 13.96 4.88 -8.40
C LYS A 87 13.43 3.46 -8.16
N TRP A 88 12.18 3.21 -8.55
CA TRP A 88 11.51 1.94 -8.31
C TRP A 88 11.76 0.94 -9.44
N THR A 89 11.89 -0.32 -9.08
CA THR A 89 11.89 -1.44 -10.03
C THR A 89 10.85 -2.48 -9.62
N SER A 90 10.38 -3.30 -10.55
CA SER A 90 9.39 -4.37 -10.29
C SER A 90 9.86 -5.40 -9.24
N GLU A 91 11.15 -5.48 -9.01
CA GLU A 91 11.76 -6.38 -8.01
C GLU A 91 11.89 -5.73 -6.64
N SER A 92 11.75 -4.40 -6.54
CA SER A 92 11.91 -3.67 -5.30
C SER A 92 10.77 -3.95 -4.33
N SER A 93 11.13 -4.19 -3.08
CA SER A 93 10.21 -4.06 -1.96
C SER A 93 10.19 -2.61 -1.49
N ILE A 94 9.02 -2.12 -1.09
CA ILE A 94 8.84 -0.74 -0.63
C ILE A 94 8.51 -0.76 0.85
N LEU A 95 9.26 -0.02 1.65
CA LEU A 95 9.02 0.16 3.07
C LEU A 95 8.66 1.61 3.36
N VAL A 96 7.42 1.84 3.76
CA VAL A 96 6.91 3.19 4.07
C VAL A 96 6.91 3.42 5.57
N TYR A 97 7.44 4.55 6.04
CA TYR A 97 7.40 4.92 7.44
C TYR A 97 6.88 6.35 7.67
N CYS A 98 6.46 6.63 8.89
CA CYS A 98 6.10 7.97 9.36
C CYS A 98 6.36 8.11 10.87
N ASN A 99 5.94 9.20 11.50
CA ASN A 99 6.06 9.39 12.95
C ASN A 99 5.12 8.46 13.72
N ILE A 100 5.56 8.03 14.92
CA ILE A 100 4.78 7.14 15.79
C ILE A 100 3.51 7.81 16.29
N GLY A 101 2.44 7.03 16.33
CA GLY A 101 1.25 7.28 17.16
C GLY A 101 0.25 8.32 16.66
N LYS A 102 0.56 9.10 15.63
CA LYS A 102 -0.33 10.15 15.10
C LYS A 102 -0.42 10.19 13.57
N CYS A 103 0.32 9.35 12.87
CA CYS A 103 0.48 9.46 11.43
C CYS A 103 -0.15 8.26 10.71
N ASN A 104 -1.23 8.51 10.02
CA ASN A 104 -1.82 7.54 9.09
C ASN A 104 -1.19 7.63 7.68
N SER A 105 -0.29 8.60 7.46
CA SER A 105 0.26 8.90 6.13
C SER A 105 1.03 7.73 5.54
N SER A 106 1.79 6.97 6.33
CA SER A 106 2.50 5.78 5.82
C SER A 106 1.54 4.73 5.26
N ARG A 107 0.40 4.53 5.92
CA ARG A 107 -0.64 3.61 5.44
C ARG A 107 -1.32 4.15 4.18
N ILE A 108 -1.66 5.44 4.15
CA ILE A 108 -2.27 6.10 2.98
C ILE A 108 -1.33 6.00 1.77
N ILE A 109 -0.05 6.34 1.92
CA ILE A 109 0.95 6.23 0.85
C ILE A 109 1.08 4.77 0.39
N ALA A 110 1.20 3.82 1.30
CA ALA A 110 1.29 2.41 0.96
C ALA A 110 0.03 1.92 0.20
N GLU A 111 -1.16 2.37 0.59
CA GLU A 111 -2.41 2.06 -0.12
C GLU A 111 -2.44 2.65 -1.53
N ARG A 112 -2.04 3.91 -1.69
CA ARG A 112 -1.96 4.56 -3.00
C ARG A 112 -0.98 3.84 -3.92
N LEU A 113 0.22 3.53 -3.44
CA LEU A 113 1.22 2.78 -4.21
C LEU A 113 0.69 1.40 -4.66
N LYS A 114 -0.04 0.70 -3.80
CA LYS A 114 -0.67 -0.57 -4.17
C LYS A 114 -1.81 -0.44 -5.16
N LYS A 115 -2.75 0.48 -4.90
CA LYS A 115 -4.01 0.57 -5.65
C LYS A 115 -3.85 1.34 -6.96
N GLU A 116 -3.11 2.46 -6.93
CA GLU A 116 -2.98 3.36 -8.06
C GLU A 116 -1.80 2.97 -8.97
N CYS A 117 -0.70 2.47 -8.37
CA CYS A 117 0.51 2.10 -9.11
C CYS A 117 0.68 0.57 -9.31
N GLY A 118 -0.21 -0.25 -8.74
CA GLY A 118 -0.17 -1.72 -8.90
C GLY A 118 1.00 -2.43 -8.20
N MET A 119 1.68 -1.75 -7.26
CA MET A 119 2.85 -2.27 -6.57
C MET A 119 2.46 -3.35 -5.55
N GLN A 120 3.13 -4.52 -5.58
CA GLN A 120 2.74 -5.67 -4.77
C GLN A 120 3.46 -5.73 -3.42
N ASN A 121 4.77 -5.47 -3.41
CA ASN A 121 5.64 -5.64 -2.24
C ASN A 121 5.75 -4.33 -1.45
N VAL A 122 4.64 -3.85 -0.89
CA VAL A 122 4.58 -2.61 -0.11
C VAL A 122 4.26 -2.93 1.34
N PHE A 123 5.10 -2.44 2.24
CA PHE A 123 5.04 -2.66 3.68
C PHE A 123 5.02 -1.33 4.43
N VAL A 124 4.43 -1.30 5.61
CA VAL A 124 4.47 -0.16 6.54
C VAL A 124 5.34 -0.54 7.73
N LEU A 125 6.28 0.32 8.07
CA LEU A 125 7.11 0.15 9.27
C LEU A 125 6.26 0.32 10.52
N LYS A 126 6.28 -0.68 11.39
CA LYS A 126 5.68 -0.66 12.71
C LYS A 126 6.74 -0.32 13.74
N GLY A 127 6.53 0.74 14.50
CA GLY A 127 7.46 1.18 15.52
C GLY A 127 8.17 2.51 15.20
N ASP A 128 9.21 2.81 15.95
CA ASP A 128 9.96 4.06 15.82
C ASP A 128 11.07 3.95 14.77
N TRP A 129 10.93 4.71 13.69
CA TRP A 129 11.96 4.77 12.65
C TRP A 129 13.31 5.29 13.18
N THR A 130 13.32 6.04 14.28
CA THR A 130 14.55 6.56 14.90
C THR A 130 15.42 5.44 15.50
N GLU A 131 14.82 4.29 15.82
CA GLU A 131 15.57 3.11 16.26
C GLU A 131 16.39 2.50 15.11
N TRP A 132 15.91 2.61 13.86
CA TRP A 132 16.70 2.22 12.69
C TRP A 132 18.01 3.00 12.62
N LYS A 133 17.94 4.32 12.82
CA LYS A 133 19.11 5.20 12.78
C LYS A 133 20.18 4.83 13.81
N LYS A 134 19.76 4.26 14.95
CA LYS A 134 20.68 3.78 16.00
C LYS A 134 21.39 2.48 15.62
N SER A 135 20.80 1.67 14.76
CA SER A 135 21.37 0.38 14.33
C SER A 135 22.36 0.52 13.17
N GLU A 136 22.46 1.69 12.52
CA GLU A 136 23.39 1.97 11.43
C GLU A 136 24.74 2.58 11.91
N ASN A 137 24.85 2.92 13.20
CA ASN A 137 26.07 3.41 13.86
C ASN A 137 26.73 2.29 14.67
#